data_6c81f2103da334a58cccf571095d98fd
#
_entry.id   6c81f2103da334a58cccf571095d98fd
#
_cell.length_a   1.000
_cell.length_b   1.000
_cell.length_c   1.000
_cell.angle_alpha   90.00
_cell.angle_beta   90.00
_cell.angle_gamma   90.00
#
_symmetry.space_group_name_H-M   'P 1'
#
loop_
_entity.id
_entity.type
_entity.pdbx_description
1 polymer ?
#
loop_
_entity_poly.entity_id
_entity_poly.type
_entity_poly.pdbx_seq_one_letter_code
_entity_poly.pdbx_strand_id
1 'polypeptide(L)'
;MAAGMATGKAWFKVPAAIKFNLTGKPAEWVSGKDVILHIIGMIGVDGALYKSMEFVGDGIANLSMDDRFTIANMAIEAGGKNGIFPVDEKAVAYMEEHSKRPYKVFEADPDAQYDAEYTIDLSTLRPTVAFPHLPENT
;
A
#
# COMPACT_ATOMS: atom_id res chain seq x y z
N MET A 1 -24.39 3.75 -4.89
CA MET A 1 -24.47 4.33 -3.54
C MET A 1 -25.86 4.20 -2.91
N ALA A 2 -26.95 4.64 -3.56
CA ALA A 2 -28.31 4.61 -2.97
C ALA A 2 -28.74 3.23 -2.42
N ALA A 3 -28.52 2.14 -3.14
CA ALA A 3 -28.84 0.79 -2.68
C ALA A 3 -28.06 0.40 -1.42
N GLY A 4 -26.76 0.73 -1.37
CA GLY A 4 -25.94 0.48 -0.18
C GLY A 4 -26.40 1.28 1.05
N MET A 5 -26.78 2.54 0.84
CA MET A 5 -27.32 3.37 1.92
C MET A 5 -28.66 2.86 2.42
N ALA A 6 -29.54 2.39 1.51
CA ALA A 6 -30.87 1.88 1.87
C ALA A 6 -30.82 0.49 2.53
N THR A 7 -29.91 -0.37 2.13
CA THR A 7 -29.88 -1.78 2.55
C THR A 7 -28.76 -2.11 3.55
N GLY A 8 -27.77 -1.24 3.70
CA GLY A 8 -26.54 -1.51 4.44
C GLY A 8 -25.66 -2.59 3.80
N LYS A 9 -25.91 -2.95 2.53
CA LYS A 9 -25.20 -4.02 1.80
C LYS A 9 -24.71 -3.52 0.46
N ALA A 10 -23.52 -3.97 0.06
CA ALA A 10 -22.97 -3.78 -1.27
C ALA A 10 -22.27 -5.08 -1.69
N TRP A 11 -22.25 -5.35 -3.00
CA TRP A 11 -21.43 -6.41 -3.56
C TRP A 11 -20.17 -5.81 -4.19
N PHE A 12 -19.08 -6.55 -4.10
CA PHE A 12 -17.82 -6.19 -4.72
C PHE A 12 -17.29 -7.39 -5.50
N LYS A 13 -16.71 -7.14 -6.67
CA LYS A 13 -15.87 -8.13 -7.33
C LYS A 13 -14.58 -8.25 -6.49
N VAL A 14 -14.17 -9.48 -6.15
CA VAL A 14 -12.89 -9.70 -5.48
C VAL A 14 -11.77 -9.26 -6.43
N PRO A 15 -10.93 -8.29 -6.04
CA PRO A 15 -9.83 -7.84 -6.89
C PRO A 15 -8.72 -8.90 -6.92
N ALA A 16 -7.99 -8.95 -8.03
CA ALA A 16 -6.69 -9.59 -8.04
C ALA A 16 -5.69 -8.82 -7.18
N ALA A 17 -4.56 -9.41 -6.84
CA ALA A 17 -3.55 -8.78 -6.00
C ALA A 17 -2.21 -8.60 -6.71
N ILE A 18 -1.52 -7.52 -6.38
CA ILE A 18 -0.11 -7.27 -6.74
C ILE A 18 0.69 -7.23 -5.45
N LYS A 19 1.83 -7.93 -5.42
CA LYS A 19 2.74 -7.94 -4.28
C LYS A 19 3.93 -7.02 -4.52
N PHE A 20 4.22 -6.16 -3.53
CA PHE A 20 5.40 -5.31 -3.48
C PHE A 20 6.27 -5.73 -2.30
N ASN A 21 7.40 -6.36 -2.61
CA ASN A 21 8.40 -6.75 -1.63
C ASN A 21 9.36 -5.58 -1.39
N LEU A 22 9.23 -4.92 -0.25
CA LEU A 22 10.06 -3.80 0.16
C LEU A 22 11.24 -4.29 0.97
N THR A 23 12.46 -3.95 0.55
CA THR A 23 13.69 -4.34 1.22
C THR A 23 14.51 -3.12 1.62
N GLY A 24 15.46 -3.31 2.52
CA GLY A 24 16.38 -2.24 2.91
C GLY A 24 15.74 -1.15 3.76
N LYS A 25 16.42 -0.01 3.84
CA LYS A 25 16.00 1.13 4.66
C LYS A 25 15.99 2.41 3.82
N PRO A 26 14.93 3.23 3.90
CA PRO A 26 14.90 4.52 3.21
C PRO A 26 16.11 5.40 3.59
N ALA A 27 16.65 6.10 2.61
CA ALA A 27 17.68 7.11 2.83
C ALA A 27 17.09 8.31 3.58
N GLU A 28 17.96 9.17 4.09
CA GLU A 28 17.53 10.43 4.71
C GLU A 28 16.67 11.25 3.73
N TRP A 29 15.61 11.85 4.22
CA TRP A 29 14.61 12.63 3.45
C TRP A 29 13.74 11.83 2.47
N VAL A 30 13.82 10.51 2.45
CA VAL A 30 12.90 9.64 1.71
C VAL A 30 11.78 9.20 2.64
N SER A 31 10.54 9.51 2.27
CA SER A 31 9.31 9.22 3.02
C SER A 31 8.44 8.19 2.30
N GLY A 32 7.36 7.79 2.93
CA GLY A 32 6.34 6.92 2.30
C GLY A 32 5.77 7.52 1.01
N LYS A 33 5.73 8.86 0.89
CA LYS A 33 5.30 9.50 -0.34
C LYS A 33 6.26 9.25 -1.50
N ASP A 34 7.56 9.28 -1.25
CA ASP A 34 8.56 8.98 -2.28
C ASP A 34 8.46 7.52 -2.74
N VAL A 35 8.20 6.61 -1.79
CA VAL A 35 7.99 5.18 -2.09
C VAL A 35 6.80 4.99 -3.02
N ILE A 36 5.65 5.57 -2.69
CA ILE A 36 4.45 5.36 -3.52
C ILE A 36 4.55 6.10 -4.86
N LEU A 37 5.17 7.27 -4.93
CA LEU A 37 5.43 7.96 -6.19
C LEU A 37 6.36 7.15 -7.10
N HIS A 38 7.42 6.54 -6.54
CA HIS A 38 8.28 5.63 -7.29
C HIS A 38 7.48 4.44 -7.86
N ILE A 39 6.58 3.85 -7.05
CA ILE A 39 5.72 2.75 -7.50
C ILE A 39 4.80 3.21 -8.64
N ILE A 40 4.15 4.35 -8.48
CA ILE A 40 3.25 4.89 -9.52
C ILE A 40 4.04 5.19 -10.81
N GLY A 41 5.23 5.77 -10.71
CA GLY A 41 6.10 6.00 -11.87
C GLY A 41 6.52 4.71 -12.56
N MET A 42 6.70 3.62 -11.80
CA MET A 42 7.08 2.31 -12.33
C MET A 42 5.94 1.56 -13.03
N ILE A 43 4.72 1.59 -12.47
CA ILE A 43 3.60 0.80 -12.97
C ILE A 43 2.54 1.63 -13.73
N GLY A 44 2.61 2.96 -13.64
CA GLY A 44 1.63 3.88 -14.23
C GLY A 44 0.39 4.07 -13.36
N VAL A 45 -0.42 5.08 -13.68
CA VAL A 45 -1.67 5.43 -12.96
C VAL A 45 -2.76 4.35 -13.07
N ASP A 46 -2.66 3.45 -14.06
CA ASP A 46 -3.58 2.32 -14.26
C ASP A 46 -2.92 0.96 -13.95
N GLY A 47 -1.67 0.93 -13.48
CA GLY A 47 -0.93 -0.31 -13.28
C GLY A 47 -1.54 -1.27 -12.27
N ALA A 48 -2.22 -0.73 -11.26
CA ALA A 48 -2.96 -1.49 -10.27
C ALA A 48 -4.49 -1.36 -10.44
N LEU A 49 -4.97 -1.06 -11.65
CA LEU A 49 -6.40 -0.83 -11.90
C LEU A 49 -7.24 -2.02 -11.42
N TYR A 50 -8.13 -1.73 -10.47
CA TYR A 50 -9.01 -2.70 -9.81
C TYR A 50 -8.27 -3.85 -9.10
N LYS A 51 -7.05 -3.64 -8.62
CA LYS A 51 -6.26 -4.63 -7.89
C LYS A 51 -6.03 -4.20 -6.45
N SER A 52 -5.77 -5.16 -5.57
CA SER A 52 -5.25 -4.94 -4.23
C SER A 52 -3.73 -4.83 -4.30
N MET A 53 -3.15 -3.85 -3.64
CA MET A 53 -1.69 -3.70 -3.53
C MET A 53 -1.27 -4.20 -2.14
N GLU A 54 -0.51 -5.29 -2.09
CA GLU A 54 -0.01 -5.89 -0.85
C GLU A 54 1.48 -5.59 -0.71
N PHE A 55 1.86 -5.02 0.43
CA PHE A 55 3.23 -4.65 0.76
C PHE A 55 3.79 -5.63 1.76
N VAL A 56 4.94 -6.23 1.45
CA VAL A 56 5.63 -7.22 2.28
C VAL A 56 7.14 -6.91 2.33
N GLY A 57 7.89 -7.70 3.06
CA GLY A 57 9.35 -7.61 3.12
C GLY A 57 9.89 -6.95 4.38
N ASP A 58 11.18 -7.09 4.59
CA ASP A 58 11.89 -6.63 5.79
C ASP A 58 12.02 -5.10 5.85
N GLY A 59 11.95 -4.43 4.71
CA GLY A 59 11.96 -2.97 4.61
C GLY A 59 10.78 -2.30 5.32
N ILE A 60 9.65 -3.02 5.49
CA ILE A 60 8.46 -2.47 6.17
C ILE A 60 8.76 -2.08 7.62
N ALA A 61 9.61 -2.82 8.31
CA ALA A 61 10.01 -2.49 9.67
C ALA A 61 10.70 -1.11 9.78
N ASN A 62 11.23 -0.58 8.67
CA ASN A 62 11.87 0.73 8.59
C ASN A 62 10.90 1.87 8.26
N LEU A 63 9.66 1.58 7.90
CA LEU A 63 8.60 2.56 7.64
C LEU A 63 7.85 2.89 8.93
N SER A 64 7.55 4.17 9.13
CA SER A 64 6.62 4.61 10.18
C SER A 64 5.18 4.22 9.83
N MET A 65 4.25 4.37 10.80
CA MET A 65 2.83 4.19 10.50
C MET A 65 2.31 5.27 9.53
N ASP A 66 2.81 6.50 9.65
CA ASP A 66 2.45 7.60 8.74
C ASP A 66 2.90 7.33 7.30
N ASP A 67 4.09 6.74 7.11
CA ASP A 67 4.55 6.30 5.79
C ASP A 67 3.62 5.23 5.21
N ARG A 68 3.26 4.22 6.02
CA ARG A 68 2.36 3.14 5.59
C ARG A 68 0.97 3.67 5.24
N PHE A 69 0.43 4.59 6.02
CA PHE A 69 -0.85 5.24 5.71
C PHE A 69 -0.77 6.07 4.43
N THR A 70 0.32 6.78 4.22
CA THR A 70 0.55 7.56 2.99
C THR A 70 0.57 6.65 1.77
N ILE A 71 1.33 5.55 1.83
CA ILE A 71 1.40 4.56 0.74
C ILE A 71 0.02 3.93 0.49
N ALA A 72 -0.66 3.47 1.54
CA ALA A 72 -1.97 2.84 1.42
C ALA A 72 -3.03 3.80 0.86
N ASN A 73 -3.02 5.08 1.29
CA ASN A 73 -3.93 6.10 0.80
C ASN A 73 -3.70 6.41 -0.69
N MET A 74 -2.44 6.51 -1.11
CA MET A 74 -2.09 6.82 -2.48
C MET A 74 -2.13 5.61 -3.44
N ALA A 75 -2.48 4.41 -2.97
CA ALA A 75 -2.70 3.26 -3.85
C ALA A 75 -3.77 3.54 -4.92
N ILE A 76 -4.74 4.41 -4.65
CA ILE A 76 -5.76 4.83 -5.61
C ILE A 76 -5.17 5.56 -6.82
N GLU A 77 -4.04 6.27 -6.66
CA GLU A 77 -3.35 6.99 -7.73
C GLU A 77 -2.72 6.04 -8.77
N ALA A 78 -2.55 4.76 -8.41
CA ALA A 78 -2.17 3.68 -9.33
C ALA A 78 -3.39 2.87 -9.82
N GLY A 79 -4.62 3.30 -9.52
CA GLY A 79 -5.86 2.58 -9.82
C GLY A 79 -6.21 1.48 -8.81
N GLY A 80 -5.43 1.31 -7.75
CA GLY A 80 -5.60 0.27 -6.74
C GLY A 80 -6.87 0.44 -5.90
N LYS A 81 -7.40 -0.68 -5.42
CA LYS A 81 -8.56 -0.70 -4.52
C LYS A 81 -8.19 -0.42 -3.07
N ASN A 82 -7.00 -0.81 -2.69
CA ASN A 82 -6.44 -0.59 -1.35
C ASN A 82 -4.93 -0.82 -1.37
N GLY A 83 -4.28 -0.41 -0.28
CA GLY A 83 -2.92 -0.81 0.07
C GLY A 83 -2.95 -1.53 1.40
N ILE A 84 -2.37 -2.72 1.46
CA ILE A 84 -2.37 -3.60 2.64
C ILE A 84 -0.95 -3.79 3.12
N PHE A 85 -0.74 -3.56 4.43
CA PHE A 85 0.51 -3.83 5.13
C PHE A 85 0.31 -4.95 6.15
N PRO A 86 1.36 -5.73 6.47
CA PRO A 86 1.29 -6.72 7.54
C PRO A 86 1.11 -6.04 8.90
N VAL A 87 0.49 -6.75 9.82
CA VAL A 87 0.33 -6.32 11.20
C VAL A 87 1.56 -6.73 11.99
N ASP A 88 2.51 -5.81 12.13
CA ASP A 88 3.70 -5.97 12.95
C ASP A 88 3.56 -5.27 14.32
N GLU A 89 4.62 -5.27 15.12
CA GLU A 89 4.63 -4.65 16.45
C GLU A 89 4.27 -3.16 16.41
N LYS A 90 4.68 -2.42 15.36
CA LYS A 90 4.33 -1.00 15.19
C LYS A 90 2.84 -0.81 14.96
N ALA A 91 2.24 -1.67 14.12
CA ALA A 91 0.81 -1.62 13.85
C ALA A 91 0.00 -1.99 15.09
N VAL A 92 0.43 -2.99 15.87
CA VAL A 92 -0.20 -3.34 17.15
C VAL A 92 -0.12 -2.19 18.13
N ALA A 93 1.06 -1.60 18.34
CA ALA A 93 1.25 -0.47 19.26
C ALA A 93 0.36 0.73 18.88
N TYR A 94 0.29 1.05 17.59
CA TYR A 94 -0.58 2.11 17.09
C TYR A 94 -2.06 1.80 17.38
N MET A 95 -2.51 0.57 17.15
CA MET A 95 -3.90 0.18 17.41
C MET A 95 -4.25 0.24 18.91
N GLU A 96 -3.36 -0.19 19.78
CA GLU A 96 -3.57 -0.16 21.24
C GLU A 96 -3.68 1.28 21.78
N GLU A 97 -2.95 2.21 21.19
CA GLU A 97 -3.02 3.63 21.53
C GLU A 97 -4.33 4.28 21.08
N HIS A 98 -4.82 3.94 19.87
CA HIS A 98 -5.89 4.66 19.20
C HIS A 98 -7.25 3.95 19.27
N SER A 99 -7.33 2.66 19.64
CA SER A 99 -8.57 1.91 19.65
C SER A 99 -8.64 0.91 20.78
N LYS A 100 -9.84 0.78 21.37
CA LYS A 100 -10.18 -0.30 22.33
C LYS A 100 -11.07 -1.38 21.70
N ARG A 101 -11.30 -1.29 20.39
CA ARG A 101 -12.13 -2.28 19.69
C ARG A 101 -11.35 -3.55 19.45
N PRO A 102 -11.97 -4.73 19.61
CA PRO A 102 -11.36 -5.98 19.19
C PRO A 102 -11.14 -5.95 17.67
N TYR A 103 -10.01 -6.45 17.23
CA TYR A 103 -9.66 -6.59 15.81
C TYR A 103 -9.18 -8.01 15.52
N LYS A 104 -9.26 -8.40 14.26
CA LYS A 104 -8.73 -9.66 13.76
C LYS A 104 -7.61 -9.36 12.76
N VAL A 105 -6.49 -10.06 12.94
CA VAL A 105 -5.38 -10.01 11.98
C VAL A 105 -5.68 -10.99 10.85
N PHE A 106 -5.46 -10.54 9.62
CA PHE A 106 -5.53 -11.36 8.42
C PHE A 106 -4.15 -11.36 7.77
N GLU A 107 -3.73 -12.52 7.33
CA GLU A 107 -2.48 -12.75 6.62
C GLU A 107 -2.79 -13.43 5.29
N ALA A 108 -1.89 -13.30 4.33
CA ALA A 108 -2.02 -14.03 3.07
C ALA A 108 -1.85 -15.53 3.31
N ASP A 109 -2.60 -16.33 2.58
CA ASP A 109 -2.42 -17.78 2.58
C ASP A 109 -1.04 -18.15 2.02
N PRO A 110 -0.40 -19.24 2.47
CA PRO A 110 0.93 -19.64 2.00
C PRO A 110 1.01 -19.90 0.48
N ASP A 111 -0.11 -20.21 -0.14
CA ASP A 111 -0.26 -20.47 -1.56
C ASP A 111 -0.96 -19.33 -2.32
N ALA A 112 -1.03 -18.14 -1.72
CA ALA A 112 -1.63 -16.96 -2.35
C ALA A 112 -1.01 -16.68 -3.73
N GLN A 113 -1.87 -16.40 -4.71
CA GLN A 113 -1.45 -16.09 -6.07
C GLN A 113 -1.54 -14.59 -6.34
N TYR A 114 -0.52 -14.05 -7.00
CA TYR A 114 -0.45 -12.63 -7.35
C TYR A 114 -0.36 -12.48 -8.87
N ASP A 115 -1.04 -11.46 -9.40
CA ASP A 115 -0.98 -11.11 -10.83
C ASP A 115 0.40 -10.59 -11.24
N ALA A 116 1.08 -9.92 -10.31
CA ALA A 116 2.44 -9.43 -10.48
C ALA A 116 3.15 -9.32 -9.12
N GLU A 117 4.46 -9.44 -9.13
CA GLU A 117 5.31 -9.25 -7.97
C GLU A 117 6.46 -8.31 -8.32
N TYR A 118 6.71 -7.33 -7.46
CA TYR A 118 7.80 -6.35 -7.61
C TYR A 118 8.65 -6.33 -6.35
N THR A 119 9.96 -6.19 -6.52
CA THR A 119 10.88 -5.97 -5.39
C THR A 119 11.48 -4.58 -5.51
N ILE A 120 11.42 -3.82 -4.42
CA ILE A 120 11.89 -2.44 -4.33
C ILE A 120 12.87 -2.34 -3.16
N ASP A 121 14.09 -1.96 -3.46
CA ASP A 121 15.10 -1.64 -2.45
C ASP A 121 14.93 -0.17 -2.03
N LEU A 122 14.40 0.04 -0.83
CA LEU A 122 14.16 1.37 -0.27
C LEU A 122 15.44 2.21 -0.14
N SER A 123 16.61 1.56 -0.04
CA SER A 123 17.90 2.25 0.09
C SER A 123 18.34 2.95 -1.20
N THR A 124 17.80 2.55 -2.33
CA THR A 124 18.10 3.12 -3.65
C THR A 124 17.21 4.30 -4.01
N LEU A 125 16.11 4.48 -3.28
CA LEU A 125 15.15 5.54 -3.54
C LEU A 125 15.74 6.92 -3.20
N ARG A 126 15.26 7.93 -3.91
CA ARG A 126 15.62 9.33 -3.70
C ARG A 126 14.37 10.16 -3.50
N PRO A 127 14.47 11.35 -2.89
CA PRO A 127 13.37 12.29 -2.84
C PRO A 127 12.79 12.53 -4.22
N THR A 128 11.49 12.34 -4.37
CA THR A 128 10.81 12.24 -5.66
C THR A 128 9.74 13.31 -5.79
N VAL A 129 9.64 13.92 -6.98
CA VAL A 129 8.62 14.90 -7.34
C VAL A 129 7.95 14.45 -8.61
N ALA A 130 6.62 14.44 -8.60
CA ALA A 130 5.83 14.22 -9.82
C ALA A 130 5.56 15.54 -10.54
N PHE A 131 5.77 15.56 -11.85
CA PHE A 131 5.42 16.69 -12.69
C PHE A 131 3.94 16.65 -13.10
N PRO A 132 3.33 17.83 -13.32
CA PRO A 132 1.98 17.85 -13.88
C PRO A 132 1.91 17.13 -15.23
N HIS A 133 0.81 16.52 -15.53
CA HIS A 133 -0.50 16.47 -14.83
C HIS A 133 -0.76 15.16 -14.12
N LEU A 134 0.10 14.13 -14.27
CA LEU A 134 -0.13 12.80 -13.74
C LEU A 134 0.93 12.44 -12.67
N PRO A 135 0.55 11.72 -11.60
CA PRO A 135 1.50 11.31 -10.57
C PRO A 135 2.54 10.29 -11.05
N GLU A 136 2.38 9.71 -12.23
CA GLU A 136 3.39 8.83 -12.85
C GLU A 136 4.55 9.58 -13.51
N ASN A 137 4.45 10.91 -13.66
CA ASN A 137 5.51 11.75 -14.21
C ASN A 137 6.59 12.03 -13.16
N THR A 138 7.26 11.00 -12.67
CA THR A 138 8.29 11.06 -11.62
C THR A 138 9.69 10.84 -12.15
#